data_993b85802718ff7933b519d1caa387fd
#
_entry.id   993b85802718ff7933b519d1caa387fd
#
_cell.length_a   1.000
_cell.length_b   1.000
_cell.length_c   1.000
_cell.angle_alpha   90.00
_cell.angle_beta   90.00
_cell.angle_gamma   90.00
#
_symmetry.space_group_name_H-M   'P 1'
#
loop_
_entity.id
_entity.type
_entity.pdbx_description
1 polymer ?
#
loop_
_entity_poly.entity_id
_entity_poly.type
_entity_poly.pdbx_seq_one_letter_code
_entity_poly.pdbx_strand_id
1 'polypeptide(L)'
;MTISMLQWTEAELRKQGNRPITFDQEIKLMPELADRFESVSDASNYRVQGTIEQDGVGWLATVQATGEVTAHSTRSLAPVRVAQDFTFAELWIPQDRWGSDAADTLMDTTSVLTIPMLHDMIDIYSAVSDHIVLELPSQILTEDEAKEGVMPAGKDWHVISEAEYDAQKKADEKPNPELAKLKDLLDKNQKTDDDDPAK
;
A
#
# COMPACT_ATOMS: atom_id res chain seq x y z
N MET A 1 -32.62 -0.89 -15.94
CA MET A 1 -31.93 0.32 -15.43
C MET A 1 -30.48 0.10 -15.73
N THR A 2 -29.96 0.80 -16.72
CA THR A 2 -28.53 0.74 -17.06
C THR A 2 -27.79 1.38 -15.89
N ILE A 3 -27.04 0.58 -15.18
CA ILE A 3 -26.06 1.10 -14.22
C ILE A 3 -25.10 1.88 -15.09
N SER A 4 -25.13 3.21 -15.00
CA SER A 4 -24.12 4.04 -15.61
C SER A 4 -22.82 3.69 -14.90
N MET A 5 -22.07 2.76 -15.46
CA MET A 5 -20.70 2.56 -15.05
C MET A 5 -20.02 3.92 -15.23
N LEU A 6 -19.17 4.32 -14.29
CA LEU A 6 -18.39 5.57 -14.34
C LEU A 6 -17.36 5.49 -15.49
N GLN A 7 -17.86 5.47 -16.70
CA GLN A 7 -17.10 5.29 -17.94
C GLN A 7 -17.49 6.35 -18.95
N TRP A 8 -16.52 6.97 -19.59
CA TRP A 8 -16.72 8.00 -20.61
C TRP A 8 -15.83 7.74 -21.80
N THR A 9 -16.45 7.71 -22.99
CA THR A 9 -15.69 7.65 -24.24
C THR A 9 -15.05 9.00 -24.54
N GLU A 10 -13.92 8.99 -25.25
CA GLU A 10 -13.28 10.24 -25.70
C GLU A 10 -14.25 11.14 -26.49
N ALA A 11 -15.12 10.54 -27.29
CA ALA A 11 -16.13 11.29 -28.06
C ALA A 11 -17.14 12.03 -27.17
N GLU A 12 -17.51 11.45 -26.01
CA GLU A 12 -18.36 12.11 -25.02
C GLU A 12 -17.64 13.22 -24.31
N LEU A 13 -16.39 12.97 -23.90
CA LEU A 13 -15.52 13.97 -23.27
C LEU A 13 -15.32 15.19 -24.19
N ARG A 14 -15.02 14.97 -25.46
CA ARG A 14 -14.83 16.05 -26.44
C ARG A 14 -16.11 16.89 -26.68
N LYS A 15 -17.30 16.29 -26.57
CA LYS A 15 -18.59 17.03 -26.68
C LYS A 15 -18.80 18.03 -25.54
N GLN A 16 -18.24 17.80 -24.36
CA GLN A 16 -18.30 18.70 -23.21
C GLN A 16 -17.42 19.96 -23.39
N GLY A 17 -16.43 19.88 -24.31
CA GLY A 17 -15.44 20.95 -24.48
C GLY A 17 -14.63 21.16 -23.20
N ASN A 18 -14.33 22.41 -22.86
CA ASN A 18 -13.54 22.75 -21.68
C ASN A 18 -14.35 22.73 -20.35
N ARG A 19 -15.56 22.19 -20.33
CA ARG A 19 -16.34 22.14 -19.09
C ARG A 19 -16.02 20.85 -18.34
N PRO A 20 -15.66 20.93 -17.06
CA PRO A 20 -15.46 19.73 -16.26
C PRO A 20 -16.73 18.86 -16.22
N ILE A 21 -16.55 17.57 -16.35
CA ILE A 21 -17.60 16.59 -16.05
C ILE A 21 -17.51 16.31 -14.55
N THR A 22 -18.62 16.50 -13.85
CA THR A 22 -18.71 16.17 -12.43
C THR A 22 -19.61 14.94 -12.24
N PHE A 23 -19.26 14.09 -11.30
CA PHE A 23 -20.05 12.91 -10.95
C PHE A 23 -20.04 12.69 -9.44
N ASP A 24 -21.14 12.10 -8.93
CA ASP A 24 -21.33 11.69 -7.54
C ASP A 24 -22.31 10.52 -7.57
N GLN A 25 -21.80 9.31 -7.34
CA GLN A 25 -22.59 8.08 -7.48
C GLN A 25 -22.19 7.06 -6.42
N GLU A 26 -23.14 6.22 -6.04
CA GLU A 26 -22.87 4.99 -5.32
C GLU A 26 -22.68 3.83 -6.30
N ILE A 27 -21.61 3.10 -6.14
CA ILE A 27 -21.27 1.94 -6.97
C ILE A 27 -21.11 0.69 -6.12
N LYS A 28 -21.43 -0.46 -6.74
CA LYS A 28 -21.18 -1.79 -6.19
C LYS A 28 -20.01 -2.40 -6.91
N LEU A 29 -18.98 -2.75 -6.17
CA LEU A 29 -17.73 -3.29 -6.72
C LEU A 29 -17.60 -4.81 -6.55
N MET A 30 -18.44 -5.42 -5.69
CA MET A 30 -18.55 -6.87 -5.63
C MET A 30 -19.49 -7.39 -6.75
N PRO A 31 -19.21 -8.51 -7.41
CA PRO A 31 -18.14 -9.50 -7.15
C PRO A 31 -16.79 -9.19 -7.79
N GLU A 32 -16.65 -8.12 -8.58
CA GLU A 32 -15.42 -7.83 -9.33
C GLU A 32 -14.16 -7.77 -8.44
N LEU A 33 -14.26 -7.13 -7.28
CA LEU A 33 -13.13 -7.09 -6.34
C LEU A 33 -12.73 -8.49 -5.87
N ALA A 34 -13.69 -9.36 -5.58
CA ALA A 34 -13.41 -10.73 -5.16
C ALA A 34 -12.78 -11.59 -6.28
N ASP A 35 -13.19 -11.37 -7.52
CA ASP A 35 -12.65 -12.09 -8.68
C ASP A 35 -11.19 -11.68 -8.98
N ARG A 36 -10.84 -10.42 -8.68
CA ARG A 36 -9.51 -9.86 -8.96
C ARG A 36 -8.55 -9.98 -7.77
N PHE A 37 -9.07 -9.96 -6.54
CA PHE A 37 -8.25 -9.85 -5.33
C PHE A 37 -8.71 -10.82 -4.24
N GLU A 38 -7.99 -11.93 -4.07
CA GLU A 38 -8.29 -12.98 -3.07
C GLU A 38 -8.27 -12.45 -1.63
N SER A 39 -7.58 -11.34 -1.38
CA SER A 39 -7.51 -10.72 -0.05
C SER A 39 -8.80 -10.00 0.35
N VAL A 40 -9.71 -9.74 -0.59
CA VAL A 40 -10.98 -9.05 -0.35
C VAL A 40 -12.12 -10.06 -0.36
N SER A 41 -12.88 -10.12 0.74
CA SER A 41 -14.00 -11.05 0.87
C SER A 41 -15.36 -10.38 0.74
N ASP A 42 -15.46 -9.07 1.02
CA ASP A 42 -16.69 -8.29 0.90
C ASP A 42 -16.38 -6.79 0.77
N ALA A 43 -17.31 -6.00 0.24
CA ALA A 43 -17.23 -4.55 0.17
C ALA A 43 -18.62 -3.92 0.27
N SER A 44 -18.71 -2.79 0.98
CA SER A 44 -19.90 -1.95 0.97
C SER A 44 -20.12 -1.32 -0.43
N ASN A 45 -21.24 -0.62 -0.60
CA ASN A 45 -21.32 0.34 -1.70
C ASN A 45 -20.29 1.45 -1.44
N TYR A 46 -19.55 1.83 -2.47
CA TYR A 46 -18.66 2.98 -2.42
C TYR A 46 -19.35 4.20 -3.01
N ARG A 47 -19.31 5.32 -2.28
CA ARG A 47 -19.64 6.62 -2.84
C ARG A 47 -18.41 7.14 -3.57
N VAL A 48 -18.57 7.39 -4.86
CA VAL A 48 -17.51 7.88 -5.73
C VAL A 48 -17.92 9.22 -6.31
N GLN A 49 -17.14 10.24 -6.04
CA GLN A 49 -17.36 11.59 -6.53
C GLN A 49 -16.09 12.17 -7.13
N GLY A 50 -16.22 13.01 -8.12
CA GLY A 50 -15.05 13.59 -8.76
C GLY A 50 -15.35 14.45 -9.97
N THR A 51 -14.26 14.78 -10.65
CA THR A 51 -14.26 15.60 -11.87
C THR A 51 -13.35 14.99 -12.92
N ILE A 52 -13.73 15.17 -14.18
CA ILE A 52 -12.86 14.90 -15.32
C ILE A 52 -12.76 16.22 -16.11
N GLU A 53 -11.56 16.68 -16.34
CA GLU A 53 -11.28 17.91 -17.08
C GLU A 53 -10.17 17.69 -18.11
N GLN A 54 -10.20 18.49 -19.17
CA GLN A 54 -9.16 18.43 -20.18
C GLN A 54 -7.88 19.07 -19.65
N ASP A 55 -6.77 18.33 -19.76
CA ASP A 55 -5.44 18.80 -19.40
C ASP A 55 -4.44 18.49 -20.53
N GLY A 56 -4.02 19.54 -21.21
CA GLY A 56 -3.13 19.42 -22.38
C GLY A 56 -3.74 18.50 -23.46
N VAL A 57 -3.03 17.41 -23.75
CA VAL A 57 -3.46 16.41 -24.74
C VAL A 57 -4.29 15.28 -24.13
N GLY A 58 -4.46 15.29 -22.81
CA GLY A 58 -5.14 14.26 -22.03
C GLY A 58 -6.36 14.78 -21.28
N TRP A 59 -6.80 13.95 -20.34
CA TRP A 59 -7.93 14.17 -19.46
C TRP A 59 -7.51 13.85 -18.03
N LEU A 60 -7.57 14.84 -17.15
CA LEU A 60 -7.27 14.67 -15.72
C LEU A 60 -8.56 14.28 -15.01
N ALA A 61 -8.57 13.10 -14.41
CA ALA A 61 -9.62 12.67 -13.50
C ALA A 61 -9.15 12.83 -12.04
N THR A 62 -9.93 13.56 -11.24
CA THR A 62 -9.72 13.66 -9.78
C THR A 62 -10.91 13.04 -9.10
N VAL A 63 -10.66 12.01 -8.28
CA VAL A 63 -11.69 11.14 -7.72
C VAL A 63 -11.52 10.99 -6.23
N GLN A 64 -12.61 11.09 -5.47
CA GLN A 64 -12.69 10.68 -4.09
C GLN A 64 -13.61 9.48 -3.97
N ALA A 65 -13.19 8.47 -3.24
CA ALA A 65 -13.96 7.26 -2.96
C ALA A 65 -14.04 7.01 -1.46
N THR A 66 -15.25 6.75 -0.96
CA THR A 66 -15.52 6.48 0.45
C THR A 66 -16.37 5.23 0.59
N GLY A 67 -15.94 4.30 1.42
CA GLY A 67 -16.63 3.03 1.66
C GLY A 67 -15.93 2.15 2.69
N GLU A 68 -16.28 0.89 2.71
CA GLU A 68 -15.70 -0.11 3.59
C GLU A 68 -15.43 -1.39 2.81
N VAL A 69 -14.27 -1.98 3.02
CA VAL A 69 -13.90 -3.28 2.47
C VAL A 69 -13.60 -4.26 3.60
N THR A 70 -13.99 -5.52 3.41
CA THR A 70 -13.62 -6.61 4.31
C THR A 70 -12.44 -7.36 3.70
N ALA A 71 -11.30 -7.26 4.35
CA ALA A 71 -10.07 -7.93 3.95
C ALA A 71 -9.65 -8.97 5.01
N HIS A 72 -8.73 -9.85 4.65
CA HIS A 72 -8.21 -10.83 5.59
C HIS A 72 -7.07 -10.26 6.43
N SER A 73 -7.08 -10.54 7.75
CA SER A 73 -5.94 -10.25 8.61
C SER A 73 -4.68 -10.88 8.02
N THR A 74 -3.60 -10.10 7.98
CA THR A 74 -2.28 -10.56 7.51
C THR A 74 -1.63 -11.56 8.48
N ARG A 75 -2.23 -11.81 9.64
CA ARG A 75 -1.72 -12.69 10.67
C ARG A 75 -2.55 -13.97 10.82
N SER A 76 -3.86 -13.83 11.05
CA SER A 76 -4.75 -14.96 11.32
C SER A 76 -5.66 -15.34 10.16
N LEU A 77 -5.70 -14.53 9.11
CA LEU A 77 -6.66 -14.62 8.00
C LEU A 77 -8.12 -14.39 8.42
N ALA A 78 -8.36 -13.93 9.64
CA ALA A 78 -9.70 -13.54 10.08
C ALA A 78 -10.19 -12.32 9.27
N PRO A 79 -11.50 -12.20 8.99
CA PRO A 79 -12.05 -11.06 8.27
C PRO A 79 -11.95 -9.79 9.13
N VAL A 80 -11.45 -8.71 8.53
CA VAL A 80 -11.30 -7.38 9.15
C VAL A 80 -11.96 -6.35 8.26
N ARG A 81 -12.82 -5.51 8.84
CA ARG A 81 -13.41 -4.37 8.14
C ARG A 81 -12.44 -3.20 8.15
N VAL A 82 -12.19 -2.66 6.97
CA VAL A 82 -11.30 -1.52 6.74
C VAL A 82 -12.12 -0.41 6.12
N ALA A 83 -12.38 0.65 6.89
CA ALA A 83 -13.00 1.86 6.36
C ALA A 83 -11.98 2.61 5.50
N GLN A 84 -12.42 3.09 4.35
CA GLN A 84 -11.59 3.80 3.39
C GLN A 84 -12.23 5.14 3.02
N ASP A 85 -11.41 6.19 2.97
CA ASP A 85 -11.71 7.51 2.42
C ASP A 85 -10.43 8.03 1.78
N PHE A 86 -10.35 7.92 0.46
CA PHE A 86 -9.15 8.26 -0.27
C PHE A 86 -9.46 9.10 -1.50
N THR A 87 -8.45 9.83 -1.95
CA THR A 87 -8.51 10.64 -3.17
C THR A 87 -7.34 10.29 -4.06
N PHE A 88 -7.60 10.12 -5.34
CA PHE A 88 -6.57 9.92 -6.33
C PHE A 88 -6.79 10.81 -7.55
N ALA A 89 -5.75 11.00 -8.31
CA ALA A 89 -5.80 11.68 -9.60
C ALA A 89 -5.03 10.87 -10.64
N GLU A 90 -5.59 10.78 -11.83
CA GLU A 90 -5.00 10.07 -12.97
C GLU A 90 -5.15 10.90 -14.24
N LEU A 91 -4.08 10.95 -15.03
CA LEU A 91 -4.06 11.60 -16.32
C LEU A 91 -4.22 10.55 -17.43
N TRP A 92 -5.31 10.63 -18.16
CA TRP A 92 -5.66 9.70 -19.22
C TRP A 92 -5.32 10.29 -20.58
N ILE A 93 -4.40 9.66 -21.32
CA ILE A 93 -3.99 10.14 -22.65
C ILE A 93 -4.59 9.22 -23.71
N PRO A 94 -5.31 9.78 -24.72
CA PRO A 94 -5.81 9.02 -25.86
C PRO A 94 -4.71 8.22 -26.55
N GLN A 95 -5.02 7.00 -26.98
CA GLN A 95 -4.05 6.07 -27.55
C GLN A 95 -3.34 6.63 -28.80
N ASP A 96 -4.05 7.43 -29.60
CA ASP A 96 -3.50 8.07 -30.80
C ASP A 96 -2.47 9.18 -30.49
N ARG A 97 -2.42 9.66 -29.24
CA ARG A 97 -1.49 10.70 -28.75
C ARG A 97 -0.43 10.14 -27.80
N TRP A 98 -0.57 8.90 -27.39
CA TRP A 98 0.40 8.26 -26.52
C TRP A 98 1.78 8.17 -27.22
N GLY A 99 2.85 8.64 -26.54
CA GLY A 99 4.19 8.72 -27.10
C GLY A 99 4.40 9.86 -28.10
N SER A 100 3.51 10.86 -28.13
CA SER A 100 3.75 12.11 -28.85
C SER A 100 4.63 13.06 -28.00
N ASP A 101 5.38 13.96 -28.62
CA ASP A 101 6.19 14.98 -27.92
C ASP A 101 5.38 15.78 -26.89
N ALA A 102 4.09 16.05 -27.20
CA ALA A 102 3.20 16.76 -26.30
C ALA A 102 2.77 15.91 -25.09
N ALA A 103 2.56 14.61 -25.27
CA ALA A 103 2.27 13.67 -24.20
C ALA A 103 3.51 13.45 -23.32
N ASP A 104 4.68 13.28 -23.90
CA ASP A 104 5.94 13.10 -23.19
C ASP A 104 6.25 14.35 -22.34
N THR A 105 6.06 15.55 -22.89
CA THR A 105 6.21 16.81 -22.15
C THR A 105 5.24 16.89 -20.96
N LEU A 106 4.00 16.46 -21.14
CA LEU A 106 2.99 16.46 -20.10
C LEU A 106 3.35 15.46 -19.00
N MET A 107 3.78 14.24 -19.36
CA MET A 107 4.24 13.21 -18.41
C MET A 107 5.45 13.66 -17.61
N ASP A 108 6.40 14.37 -18.22
CA ASP A 108 7.60 14.87 -17.55
C ASP A 108 7.29 16.01 -16.55
N THR A 109 6.21 16.75 -16.78
CA THR A 109 5.85 17.90 -15.95
C THR A 109 4.82 17.60 -14.87
N THR A 110 4.06 16.50 -14.99
CA THR A 110 3.07 16.09 -14.01
C THR A 110 3.64 15.13 -12.97
N SER A 111 3.16 15.23 -11.73
CA SER A 111 3.41 14.21 -10.68
C SER A 111 2.26 13.19 -10.58
N VAL A 112 1.28 13.28 -11.46
CA VAL A 112 0.10 12.42 -11.47
C VAL A 112 0.37 11.16 -12.30
N LEU A 113 -0.17 10.02 -11.86
CA LEU A 113 -0.11 8.78 -12.64
C LEU A 113 -0.73 8.99 -14.02
N THR A 114 0.06 8.73 -15.05
CA THR A 114 -0.38 8.89 -16.44
C THR A 114 -0.56 7.53 -17.09
N ILE A 115 -1.72 7.30 -17.69
CA ILE A 115 -2.12 6.03 -18.29
C ILE A 115 -2.72 6.23 -19.69
N PRO A 116 -2.55 5.28 -20.61
CA PRO A 116 -3.20 5.35 -21.92
C PRO A 116 -4.69 5.03 -21.79
N MET A 117 -5.53 5.75 -22.54
CA MET A 117 -6.96 5.41 -22.67
C MET A 117 -7.09 4.11 -23.47
N LEU A 118 -7.49 3.02 -22.81
CA LEU A 118 -7.80 1.79 -23.51
C LEU A 118 -9.21 1.87 -24.13
N HIS A 119 -9.33 1.43 -25.39
CA HIS A 119 -10.60 1.48 -26.14
C HIS A 119 -11.21 2.90 -26.21
N ASP A 120 -10.36 3.94 -26.22
CA ASP A 120 -10.77 5.36 -26.26
C ASP A 120 -11.73 5.73 -25.12
N MET A 121 -11.51 5.18 -23.93
CA MET A 121 -12.43 5.32 -22.81
C MET A 121 -11.66 5.57 -21.50
N ILE A 122 -12.20 6.45 -20.66
CA ILE A 122 -11.84 6.57 -19.25
C ILE A 122 -12.76 5.65 -18.45
N ASP A 123 -12.16 4.75 -17.67
CA ASP A 123 -12.88 3.80 -16.82
C ASP A 123 -12.58 4.05 -15.33
N ILE A 124 -13.33 4.98 -14.73
CA ILE A 124 -13.21 5.30 -13.31
C ILE A 124 -13.66 4.14 -12.42
N TYR A 125 -14.57 3.28 -12.90
CA TYR A 125 -15.01 2.11 -12.13
C TYR A 125 -13.84 1.15 -11.88
N SER A 126 -13.07 0.82 -12.91
CA SER A 126 -11.87 -0.01 -12.77
C SER A 126 -10.80 0.70 -11.95
N ALA A 127 -10.57 2.01 -12.17
CA ALA A 127 -9.60 2.78 -11.40
C ALA A 127 -9.91 2.77 -9.89
N VAL A 128 -11.17 2.96 -9.50
CA VAL A 128 -11.59 2.88 -8.10
C VAL A 128 -11.33 1.48 -7.53
N SER A 129 -11.61 0.42 -8.28
CA SER A 129 -11.35 -0.96 -7.86
C SER A 129 -9.88 -1.20 -7.57
N ASP A 130 -8.99 -0.68 -8.41
CA ASP A 130 -7.54 -0.79 -8.24
C ASP A 130 -7.08 0.00 -7.01
N HIS A 131 -7.55 1.23 -6.85
CA HIS A 131 -7.19 2.08 -5.71
C HIS A 131 -7.70 1.55 -4.37
N ILE A 132 -8.86 0.89 -4.30
CA ILE A 132 -9.33 0.22 -3.07
C ILE A 132 -8.28 -0.76 -2.54
N VAL A 133 -7.64 -1.51 -3.43
CA VAL A 133 -6.62 -2.48 -3.03
C VAL A 133 -5.28 -1.81 -2.73
N LEU A 134 -4.90 -0.79 -3.50
CA LEU A 134 -3.68 -0.01 -3.25
C LEU A 134 -3.71 0.73 -1.92
N GLU A 135 -4.89 1.17 -1.48
CA GLU A 135 -5.09 1.86 -0.20
C GLU A 135 -5.24 0.92 1.00
N LEU A 136 -5.25 -0.40 0.78
CA LEU A 136 -5.20 -1.33 1.90
C LEU A 136 -3.84 -1.25 2.61
N PRO A 137 -3.84 -1.17 3.95
CA PRO A 137 -2.58 -1.18 4.69
C PRO A 137 -1.85 -2.50 4.48
N SER A 138 -0.52 -2.44 4.39
CA SER A 138 0.32 -3.63 4.26
C SER A 138 0.20 -4.60 5.45
N GLN A 139 -0.26 -4.11 6.59
CA GLN A 139 -0.55 -4.90 7.78
C GLN A 139 -2.00 -4.67 8.21
N ILE A 140 -2.83 -5.70 8.07
CA ILE A 140 -4.22 -5.73 8.51
C ILE A 140 -4.30 -6.66 9.71
N LEU A 141 -4.76 -6.15 10.85
CA LEU A 141 -4.88 -6.89 12.10
C LEU A 141 -6.30 -6.75 12.66
N THR A 142 -6.78 -7.79 13.32
CA THR A 142 -7.97 -7.67 14.16
C THR A 142 -7.67 -6.79 15.37
N GLU A 143 -8.71 -6.29 16.05
CA GLU A 143 -8.52 -5.48 17.25
C GLU A 143 -7.76 -6.22 18.35
N ASP A 144 -7.97 -7.53 18.48
CA ASP A 144 -7.30 -8.36 19.48
C ASP A 144 -5.82 -8.56 19.11
N GLU A 145 -5.54 -8.84 17.85
CA GLU A 145 -4.17 -8.95 17.36
C GLU A 145 -3.35 -7.66 17.51
N ALA A 146 -4.01 -6.51 17.38
CA ALA A 146 -3.37 -5.21 17.53
C ALA A 146 -3.09 -4.88 19.02
N LYS A 147 -3.98 -5.29 19.95
CA LYS A 147 -3.85 -4.98 21.38
C LYS A 147 -2.87 -5.89 22.11
N GLU A 148 -2.89 -7.17 21.82
CA GLU A 148 -2.19 -8.17 22.65
C GLU A 148 -0.80 -8.54 22.16
N GLY A 149 -0.38 -8.05 20.97
CA GLY A 149 0.89 -8.46 20.39
C GLY A 149 0.98 -9.97 20.16
N VAL A 150 -0.17 -10.69 20.15
CA VAL A 150 -0.22 -12.14 19.97
C VAL A 150 0.47 -12.50 18.66
N MET A 151 1.60 -13.17 18.78
CA MET A 151 2.35 -13.64 17.65
C MET A 151 1.95 -15.06 17.27
N PRO A 152 1.96 -15.40 15.98
CA PRO A 152 1.68 -16.77 15.54
C PRO A 152 2.65 -17.75 16.19
N ALA A 153 2.12 -18.89 16.62
CA ALA A 153 2.91 -19.98 17.18
C ALA A 153 2.43 -21.32 16.64
N GLY A 154 3.35 -22.22 16.38
CA GLY A 154 3.08 -23.61 16.02
C GLY A 154 3.61 -24.57 17.08
N LYS A 155 3.50 -25.86 16.80
CA LYS A 155 3.93 -26.92 17.73
C LYS A 155 5.41 -26.83 18.12
N ASP A 156 6.26 -26.45 17.17
CA ASP A 156 7.71 -26.46 17.32
C ASP A 156 8.35 -25.10 16.95
N TRP A 157 7.55 -24.05 16.81
CA TRP A 157 8.00 -22.69 16.49
C TRP A 157 7.08 -21.64 17.07
N HIS A 158 7.59 -20.45 17.34
CA HIS A 158 6.84 -19.25 17.69
C HIS A 158 7.53 -18.02 17.10
N VAL A 159 6.74 -17.05 16.73
CA VAL A 159 7.24 -15.74 16.34
C VAL A 159 7.33 -14.89 17.59
N ILE A 160 8.41 -14.17 17.75
CA ILE A 160 8.62 -13.21 18.86
C ILE A 160 8.74 -11.81 18.27
N SER A 161 8.35 -10.81 19.03
CA SER A 161 8.55 -9.41 18.65
C SER A 161 10.04 -9.05 18.68
N GLU A 162 10.43 -7.98 17.96
CA GLU A 162 11.79 -7.46 18.00
C GLU A 162 12.23 -7.12 19.43
N ALA A 163 11.31 -6.54 20.21
CA ALA A 163 11.58 -6.21 21.62
C ALA A 163 11.83 -7.46 22.48
N GLU A 164 11.09 -8.54 22.25
CA GLU A 164 11.31 -9.83 22.93
C GLU A 164 12.61 -10.50 22.48
N TYR A 165 12.93 -10.43 21.19
CA TYR A 165 14.19 -10.93 20.65
C TYR A 165 15.37 -10.20 21.27
N ASP A 166 15.34 -8.87 21.35
CA ASP A 166 16.39 -8.08 21.96
C ASP A 166 16.53 -8.35 23.47
N ALA A 167 15.41 -8.60 24.16
CA ALA A 167 15.43 -8.99 25.56
C ALA A 167 16.05 -10.39 25.75
N GLN A 168 15.70 -11.36 24.91
CA GLN A 168 16.29 -12.71 24.94
C GLN A 168 17.79 -12.66 24.59
N LYS A 169 18.17 -11.92 23.57
CA LYS A 169 19.55 -11.76 23.16
C LYS A 169 20.41 -11.16 24.30
N LYS A 170 19.91 -10.12 24.99
CA LYS A 170 20.58 -9.54 26.17
C LYS A 170 20.67 -10.52 27.36
N ALA A 171 19.66 -11.39 27.52
CA ALA A 171 19.66 -12.42 28.55
C ALA A 171 20.63 -13.57 28.23
N ASP A 172 20.79 -13.91 26.97
CA ASP A 172 21.69 -14.95 26.47
C ASP A 172 23.14 -14.45 26.30
N GLU A 173 23.39 -13.14 26.28
CA GLU A 173 24.73 -12.53 26.34
C GLU A 173 25.42 -12.73 27.71
N LYS A 174 25.30 -13.92 28.30
CA LYS A 174 26.22 -14.33 29.35
C LYS A 174 27.58 -14.55 28.68
N PRO A 175 28.61 -13.84 29.14
CA PRO A 175 29.94 -14.03 28.56
C PRO A 175 30.29 -15.50 28.63
N ASN A 176 30.65 -16.07 27.47
CA ASN A 176 31.09 -17.47 27.39
C ASN A 176 32.16 -17.69 28.47
N PRO A 177 31.96 -18.62 29.41
CA PRO A 177 32.86 -18.79 30.55
C PRO A 177 34.33 -19.14 30.14
N GLU A 178 34.52 -19.65 28.92
CA GLU A 178 35.86 -19.88 28.37
C GLU A 178 36.50 -18.58 27.87
N LEU A 179 35.72 -17.65 27.29
CA LEU A 179 36.24 -16.34 26.91
C LEU A 179 36.50 -15.45 28.14
N ALA A 180 35.72 -15.58 29.19
CA ALA A 180 36.00 -14.89 30.46
C ALA A 180 37.33 -15.31 31.04
N LYS A 181 37.67 -16.63 30.99
CA LYS A 181 39.00 -17.13 31.43
C LYS A 181 40.14 -16.60 30.56
N LEU A 182 39.89 -16.41 29.25
CA LEU A 182 40.91 -15.85 28.35
C LEU A 182 41.16 -14.38 28.64
N LYS A 183 40.14 -13.63 29.01
CA LYS A 183 40.27 -12.23 29.44
C LYS A 183 41.05 -12.12 30.73
N ASP A 184 40.77 -12.98 31.72
CA ASP A 184 41.52 -13.03 33.00
C ASP A 184 43.00 -13.40 32.79
N LEU A 185 43.32 -14.24 31.79
CA LEU A 185 44.70 -14.58 31.42
C LEU A 185 45.42 -13.42 30.72
N LEU A 186 44.72 -12.68 29.87
CA LEU A 186 45.27 -11.48 29.23
C LEU A 186 45.55 -10.38 30.24
N ASP A 187 44.64 -10.12 31.18
CA ASP A 187 44.81 -9.13 32.26
C ASP A 187 45.93 -9.52 33.22
N LYS A 188 46.19 -10.82 33.42
CA LYS A 188 47.34 -11.31 34.19
C LYS A 188 48.67 -11.13 33.46
N ASN A 189 48.71 -11.38 32.15
CA ASN A 189 49.95 -11.21 31.38
C ASN A 189 50.35 -9.72 31.26
N GLN A 190 49.39 -8.80 31.17
CA GLN A 190 49.68 -7.36 31.12
C GLN A 190 50.22 -6.82 32.45
N LYS A 191 49.91 -7.45 33.59
CA LYS A 191 50.45 -7.06 34.91
C LYS A 191 51.86 -7.60 35.20
N THR A 192 52.34 -8.56 34.42
CA THR A 192 53.69 -9.12 34.59
C THR A 192 54.77 -8.42 33.77
N ASP A 193 54.35 -7.62 32.75
CA ASP A 193 55.31 -6.86 31.93
C ASP A 193 55.65 -5.45 32.49
N ASP A 194 54.93 -4.99 33.53
CA ASP A 194 55.16 -3.68 34.16
C ASP A 194 56.07 -3.74 35.40
N ASP A 195 56.63 -4.91 35.80
CA ASP A 195 57.40 -5.08 36.98
C ASP A 195 58.82 -5.61 36.65
N ASP A 196 59.54 -4.96 35.71
CA ASP A 196 61.00 -5.12 35.55
C ASP A 196 61.75 -3.82 35.96
N PRO A 197 62.28 -3.71 37.18
CA PRO A 197 63.00 -2.54 37.50
C PRO A 197 64.42 -2.65 36.93
N ALA A 198 64.70 -1.71 36.05
CA ALA A 198 66.04 -1.48 35.49
C ALA A 198 67.13 -1.58 36.52
N LYS A 199 68.19 -2.33 36.18
CA LYS A 199 69.56 -2.14 36.65
C LYS A 199 70.46 -1.94 35.45
#